data_9d674091e2b76cbb7919e1e3b55f3d59
#
_entry.id   9d674091e2b76cbb7919e1e3b55f3d59
#
_cell.length_a   1.000
_cell.length_b   1.000
_cell.length_c   1.000
_cell.angle_alpha   90.00
_cell.angle_beta   90.00
_cell.angle_gamma   90.00
#
_symmetry.space_group_name_H-M   'P 1'
#
loop_
_entity.id
_entity.type
_entity.pdbx_description
1 polymer ?
#
loop_
_entity_poly.entity_id
_entity_poly.type
_entity_poly.pdbx_seq_one_letter_code
_entity_poly.pdbx_strand_id
1 'polypeptide(L)'
;ALAAGALNVRGRYATSSWSPVVFNLGWVATLLVVGLTWGWESEGERPPAEEMAMVRALGWGVLTAGFFQLALQFPALKSSGLLLRSAADSEHRGRAKQVLRSALPLAVGAAVYQLNVLIDGWMAEGMLSDGGPTLYYYANRLQQLPMALISISATTAAFPALLALGQSGDLRGLRELHDKTQRGVLFLLVPAAVGLYVLAGPQISALLERGEFGAAGVTRATPALQYLTLALLPAGAGLLATRVYISMGDKRTPVIFSVVSLALNTGLNVLFLSYMGMDIEGLALGTAISSWFHLALLLWGHRKLGLPKALEGTGNLLARILVASVTMGVVANYAEANLRESWGQIGSLCAAIGAGAAVYFLLAAALRIPTQKELLERIAKRLRP
;
A
#
# COMPACT_ATOMS: atom_id res chain seq x y z
N ALA A 1 10.81 -15.08 6.18
CA ALA A 1 10.09 -15.30 4.91
C ALA A 1 10.11 -16.78 4.50
N LEU A 2 11.28 -17.43 4.33
CA LEU A 2 11.39 -18.85 3.89
C LEU A 2 10.66 -19.82 4.83
N ALA A 3 10.83 -19.67 6.14
CA ALA A 3 10.17 -20.49 7.14
C ALA A 3 8.62 -20.38 7.06
N ALA A 4 8.10 -19.16 6.96
CA ALA A 4 6.67 -18.93 6.79
C ALA A 4 6.15 -19.51 5.48
N GLY A 5 6.90 -19.37 4.38
CA GLY A 5 6.56 -19.97 3.09
C GLY A 5 6.48 -21.49 3.16
N ALA A 6 7.44 -22.14 3.80
CA ALA A 6 7.48 -23.59 3.98
C ALA A 6 6.30 -24.10 4.84
N LEU A 7 5.92 -23.37 5.90
CA LEU A 7 4.77 -23.68 6.73
C LEU A 7 3.44 -23.52 5.97
N ASN A 8 3.33 -22.49 5.14
CA ASN A 8 2.14 -22.25 4.31
C ASN A 8 1.92 -23.37 3.29
N VAL A 9 2.99 -23.91 2.66
CA VAL A 9 2.90 -25.07 1.76
C VAL A 9 2.38 -26.31 2.50
N ARG A 10 2.63 -26.43 3.80
CA ARG A 10 2.14 -27.52 4.66
C ARG A 10 0.75 -27.23 5.27
N GLY A 11 0.09 -26.14 4.86
CA GLY A 11 -1.24 -25.73 5.36
C GLY A 11 -1.24 -25.15 6.78
N ARG A 12 -0.06 -24.86 7.35
CA ARG A 12 0.08 -24.27 8.69
C ARG A 12 0.11 -22.74 8.65
N TYR A 13 -0.97 -22.14 8.22
CA TYR A 13 -1.10 -20.69 8.05
C TYR A 13 -1.09 -19.90 9.37
N ALA A 14 -1.61 -20.48 10.46
CA ALA A 14 -1.75 -19.78 11.74
C ALA A 14 -0.39 -19.24 12.24
N THR A 15 0.63 -20.09 12.30
CA THR A 15 1.96 -19.70 12.80
C THR A 15 2.61 -18.61 11.94
N SER A 16 2.47 -18.70 10.61
CA SER A 16 3.01 -17.69 9.70
C SER A 16 2.26 -16.36 9.81
N SER A 17 0.94 -16.38 10.06
CA SER A 17 0.11 -15.19 10.24
C SER A 17 0.36 -14.46 11.56
N TRP A 18 0.65 -15.20 12.64
CA TRP A 18 1.02 -14.63 13.96
C TRP A 18 2.43 -14.05 14.00
N SER A 19 3.30 -14.46 13.10
CA SER A 19 4.70 -14.05 13.04
C SER A 19 4.89 -12.52 13.00
N PRO A 20 4.21 -11.74 12.13
CA PRO A 20 4.28 -10.28 12.16
C PRO A 20 3.71 -9.65 13.44
N VAL A 21 2.70 -10.28 14.06
CA VAL A 21 2.10 -9.79 15.32
C VAL A 21 3.13 -9.85 16.44
N VAL A 22 3.85 -10.96 16.57
CA VAL A 22 4.92 -11.11 17.57
C VAL A 22 6.04 -10.09 17.35
N PHE A 23 6.42 -9.82 16.10
CA PHE A 23 7.39 -8.78 15.79
C PHE A 23 6.91 -7.40 16.25
N ASN A 24 5.67 -7.04 15.91
CA ASN A 24 5.09 -5.75 16.26
C ASN A 24 4.94 -5.58 17.79
N LEU A 25 4.53 -6.64 18.51
CA LEU A 25 4.46 -6.62 19.97
C LEU A 25 5.85 -6.44 20.59
N GLY A 26 6.88 -7.13 20.06
CA GLY A 26 8.25 -6.94 20.51
C GLY A 26 8.76 -5.53 20.25
N TRP A 27 8.39 -4.95 19.11
CA TRP A 27 8.72 -3.55 18.78
C TRP A 27 8.02 -2.56 19.72
N VAL A 28 6.72 -2.74 19.97
CA VAL A 28 5.97 -1.90 20.93
C VAL A 28 6.57 -2.02 22.33
N ALA A 29 6.91 -3.24 22.77
CA ALA A 29 7.56 -3.44 24.07
C ALA A 29 8.92 -2.71 24.14
N THR A 30 9.70 -2.72 23.06
CA THR A 30 10.97 -1.97 22.98
C THR A 30 10.74 -0.47 23.12
N LEU A 31 9.76 0.08 22.42
CA LEU A 31 9.41 1.50 22.50
C LEU A 31 8.98 1.87 23.92
N LEU A 32 8.16 1.03 24.56
CA LEU A 32 7.75 1.23 25.96
C LEU A 32 8.95 1.25 26.91
N VAL A 33 9.87 0.29 26.77
CA VAL A 33 11.08 0.25 27.60
C VAL A 33 11.95 1.49 27.39
N VAL A 34 12.17 1.90 26.13
CA VAL A 34 12.95 3.09 25.81
C VAL A 34 12.27 4.34 26.37
N GLY A 35 10.95 4.49 26.17
CA GLY A 35 10.21 5.63 26.70
C GLY A 35 10.18 5.69 28.24
N LEU A 36 10.09 4.54 28.91
CA LEU A 36 10.17 4.47 30.38
C LEU A 36 11.57 4.74 30.93
N THR A 37 12.63 4.43 30.16
CA THR A 37 14.02 4.58 30.61
C THR A 37 14.55 6.00 30.44
N TRP A 38 14.22 6.62 29.28
CA TRP A 38 14.74 7.94 28.92
C TRP A 38 13.68 9.04 28.88
N GLY A 39 12.40 8.70 29.15
CA GLY A 39 11.26 9.62 29.06
C GLY A 39 10.72 9.74 27.63
N TRP A 40 9.42 10.10 27.52
CA TRP A 40 8.71 10.30 26.25
C TRP A 40 8.93 11.69 25.65
N GLU A 41 9.15 12.67 26.52
CA GLU A 41 9.36 14.07 26.16
C GLU A 41 10.70 14.53 26.73
N SER A 42 11.45 15.29 25.96
CA SER A 42 12.62 16.00 26.44
C SER A 42 12.31 17.49 26.44
N GLU A 43 12.38 18.13 27.61
CA GLU A 43 12.41 19.58 27.69
C GLU A 43 13.84 20.02 27.30
N GLY A 44 14.13 20.13 25.99
CA GLY A 44 15.42 20.55 25.46
C GLY A 44 16.18 19.48 24.66
N GLU A 45 17.32 19.87 24.06
CA GLU A 45 18.20 18.96 23.33
C GLU A 45 18.83 17.91 24.27
N ARG A 46 18.68 16.64 23.92
CA ARG A 46 19.32 15.56 24.68
C ARG A 46 20.82 15.52 24.40
N PRO A 47 21.64 15.11 25.36
CA PRO A 47 23.05 14.87 25.11
C PRO A 47 23.23 13.82 23.99
N PRO A 48 24.15 14.00 23.06
CA PRO A 48 24.37 13.06 21.94
C PRO A 48 24.66 11.62 22.38
N ALA A 49 25.25 11.44 23.57
CA ALA A 49 25.50 10.13 24.15
C ALA A 49 24.21 9.39 24.53
N GLU A 50 23.19 10.09 25.05
CA GLU A 50 21.88 9.52 25.38
C GLU A 50 21.09 9.20 24.11
N GLU A 51 21.09 10.08 23.12
CA GLU A 51 20.46 9.81 21.82
C GLU A 51 21.06 8.55 21.18
N MET A 52 22.38 8.42 21.18
CA MET A 52 23.05 7.24 20.65
C MET A 52 22.71 5.98 21.46
N ALA A 53 22.54 6.08 22.78
CA ALA A 53 22.12 4.95 23.62
C ALA A 53 20.67 4.52 23.29
N MET A 54 19.75 5.47 23.08
CA MET A 54 18.38 5.21 22.64
C MET A 54 18.34 4.52 21.27
N VAL A 55 19.09 5.03 20.30
CA VAL A 55 19.18 4.44 18.94
C VAL A 55 19.70 3.00 19.02
N ARG A 56 20.74 2.75 19.83
CA ARG A 56 21.25 1.39 20.06
C ARG A 56 20.21 0.48 20.73
N ALA A 57 19.49 0.96 21.73
CA ALA A 57 18.44 0.21 22.40
C ALA A 57 17.29 -0.15 21.42
N LEU A 58 16.88 0.80 20.57
CA LEU A 58 15.90 0.55 19.50
C LEU A 58 16.43 -0.49 18.50
N GLY A 59 17.68 -0.41 18.09
CA GLY A 59 18.32 -1.39 17.19
C GLY A 59 18.32 -2.81 17.79
N TRP A 60 18.73 -2.95 19.06
CA TRP A 60 18.67 -4.23 19.75
C TRP A 60 17.24 -4.75 19.92
N GLY A 61 16.28 -3.86 20.15
CA GLY A 61 14.87 -4.19 20.24
C GLY A 61 14.33 -4.80 18.94
N VAL A 62 14.66 -4.22 17.78
CA VAL A 62 14.29 -4.77 16.46
C VAL A 62 14.88 -6.17 16.26
N LEU A 63 16.17 -6.36 16.58
CA LEU A 63 16.84 -7.67 16.47
C LEU A 63 16.19 -8.70 17.38
N THR A 64 15.88 -8.32 18.63
CA THR A 64 15.22 -9.19 19.59
C THR A 64 13.80 -9.56 19.14
N ALA A 65 13.02 -8.60 18.65
CA ALA A 65 11.68 -8.85 18.09
C ALA A 65 11.75 -9.79 16.89
N GLY A 66 12.74 -9.60 15.99
CA GLY A 66 12.99 -10.48 14.86
C GLY A 66 13.38 -11.90 15.28
N PHE A 67 14.17 -12.04 16.35
CA PHE A 67 14.51 -13.35 16.93
C PHE A 67 13.27 -14.06 17.46
N PHE A 68 12.42 -13.40 18.24
CA PHE A 68 11.17 -13.98 18.73
C PHE A 68 10.20 -14.32 17.61
N GLN A 69 10.13 -13.50 16.57
CA GLN A 69 9.36 -13.78 15.35
C GLN A 69 9.82 -15.10 14.69
N LEU A 70 11.11 -15.34 14.61
CA LEU A 70 11.66 -16.58 14.06
C LEU A 70 11.45 -17.75 15.02
N ALA A 71 11.70 -17.55 16.32
CA ALA A 71 11.55 -18.57 17.36
C ALA A 71 10.10 -19.10 17.42
N LEU A 72 9.09 -18.26 17.23
CA LEU A 72 7.69 -18.69 17.15
C LEU A 72 7.44 -19.74 16.06
N GLN A 73 8.18 -19.67 14.95
CA GLN A 73 7.99 -20.58 13.81
C GLN A 73 8.71 -21.92 14.01
N PHE A 74 9.70 -21.98 14.89
CA PHE A 74 10.57 -23.13 15.08
C PHE A 74 9.83 -24.41 15.52
N PRO A 75 8.91 -24.38 16.52
CA PRO A 75 8.16 -25.57 16.91
C PRO A 75 7.31 -26.14 15.76
N ALA A 76 6.67 -25.24 14.98
CA ALA A 76 5.87 -25.63 13.83
C ALA A 76 6.70 -26.23 12.69
N LEU A 77 7.91 -25.70 12.45
CA LEU A 77 8.88 -26.27 11.49
C LEU A 77 9.34 -27.65 11.93
N LYS A 78 9.67 -27.81 13.22
CA LYS A 78 10.09 -29.08 13.80
C LYS A 78 8.99 -30.14 13.67
N SER A 79 7.77 -29.83 14.08
CA SER A 79 6.62 -30.77 14.00
C SER A 79 6.18 -31.07 12.57
N SER A 80 6.53 -30.25 11.60
CA SER A 80 6.28 -30.46 10.16
C SER A 80 7.40 -31.20 9.44
N GLY A 81 8.47 -31.59 10.14
CA GLY A 81 9.64 -32.24 9.54
C GLY A 81 10.46 -31.34 8.60
N LEU A 82 10.30 -30.01 8.74
CA LEU A 82 10.94 -29.00 7.88
C LEU A 82 12.20 -28.41 8.49
N LEU A 83 12.78 -29.03 9.52
CA LEU A 83 14.08 -28.61 10.03
C LEU A 83 15.14 -28.89 8.96
N LEU A 84 15.95 -27.87 8.70
CA LEU A 84 17.05 -27.95 7.75
C LEU A 84 17.98 -29.10 8.14
N ARG A 85 17.86 -30.22 7.46
CA ARG A 85 18.90 -31.23 7.42
C ARG A 85 19.86 -30.83 6.31
N SER A 86 21.14 -30.75 6.63
CA SER A 86 22.17 -30.53 5.61
C SER A 86 22.15 -31.71 4.65
N ALA A 87 21.45 -31.58 3.54
CA ALA A 87 21.52 -32.54 2.46
C ALA A 87 22.72 -32.19 1.58
N ALA A 88 23.81 -32.89 1.74
CA ALA A 88 25.01 -32.75 0.90
C ALA A 88 24.83 -33.32 -0.52
N ASP A 89 23.62 -33.71 -0.89
CA ASP A 89 23.32 -34.42 -2.13
C ASP A 89 23.28 -33.48 -3.34
N SER A 90 23.92 -33.90 -4.45
CA SER A 90 24.01 -33.13 -5.70
C SER A 90 22.65 -32.85 -6.33
N GLU A 91 21.68 -33.73 -6.17
CA GLU A 91 20.30 -33.58 -6.68
C GLU A 91 19.57 -32.43 -5.98
N HIS A 92 19.73 -32.31 -4.66
CA HIS A 92 19.12 -31.22 -3.89
C HIS A 92 19.73 -29.85 -4.22
N ARG A 93 21.05 -29.80 -4.55
CA ARG A 93 21.70 -28.57 -5.02
C ARG A 93 21.16 -28.12 -6.38
N GLY A 94 20.90 -29.05 -7.29
CA GLY A 94 20.31 -28.78 -8.61
C GLY A 94 18.90 -28.16 -8.48
N ARG A 95 18.05 -28.75 -7.64
CA ARG A 95 16.69 -28.25 -7.35
C ARG A 95 16.72 -26.90 -6.65
N ALA A 96 17.60 -26.68 -5.69
CA ALA A 96 17.76 -25.37 -5.03
C ALA A 96 18.18 -24.27 -6.03
N LYS A 97 19.11 -24.57 -6.95
CA LYS A 97 19.52 -23.65 -8.02
C LYS A 97 18.37 -23.32 -8.97
N GLN A 98 17.53 -24.29 -9.30
CA GLN A 98 16.34 -24.08 -10.12
C GLN A 98 15.31 -23.18 -9.43
N VAL A 99 15.04 -23.41 -8.13
CA VAL A 99 14.15 -22.56 -7.31
C VAL A 99 14.70 -21.13 -7.24
N LEU A 100 15.99 -20.97 -6.95
CA LEU A 100 16.64 -19.66 -6.89
C LEU A 100 16.54 -18.93 -8.24
N ARG A 101 16.79 -19.63 -9.34
CA ARG A 101 16.69 -19.07 -10.71
C ARG A 101 15.27 -18.64 -11.06
N SER A 102 14.26 -19.38 -10.58
CA SER A 102 12.84 -19.04 -10.77
C SER A 102 12.37 -17.89 -9.87
N ALA A 103 12.96 -17.76 -8.67
CA ALA A 103 12.66 -16.68 -7.72
C ALA A 103 13.37 -15.37 -8.07
N LEU A 104 14.50 -15.41 -8.76
CA LEU A 104 15.32 -14.23 -9.07
C LEU A 104 14.55 -13.11 -9.78
N PRO A 105 13.73 -13.33 -10.82
CA PRO A 105 12.96 -12.28 -11.46
C PRO A 105 11.94 -11.62 -10.52
N LEU A 106 11.35 -12.40 -9.59
CA LEU A 106 10.42 -11.87 -8.59
C LEU A 106 11.17 -11.07 -7.53
N ALA A 107 12.35 -11.53 -7.12
CA ALA A 107 13.21 -10.81 -6.19
C ALA A 107 13.69 -9.48 -6.77
N VAL A 108 14.06 -9.44 -8.06
CA VAL A 108 14.43 -8.20 -8.77
C VAL A 108 13.22 -7.25 -8.81
N GLY A 109 12.01 -7.74 -9.12
CA GLY A 109 10.80 -6.91 -9.09
C GLY A 109 10.53 -6.30 -7.71
N ALA A 110 10.70 -7.09 -6.64
CA ALA A 110 10.58 -6.59 -5.27
C ALA A 110 11.71 -5.60 -4.92
N ALA A 111 12.93 -5.82 -5.43
CA ALA A 111 14.06 -4.92 -5.22
C ALA A 111 13.84 -3.55 -5.86
N VAL A 112 13.20 -3.46 -7.04
CA VAL A 112 12.86 -2.17 -7.67
C VAL A 112 11.97 -1.32 -6.77
N TYR A 113 10.96 -1.94 -6.13
CA TYR A 113 10.13 -1.24 -5.16
C TYR A 113 10.93 -0.73 -3.95
N GLN A 114 11.82 -1.56 -3.40
CA GLN A 114 12.67 -1.17 -2.28
C GLN A 114 13.67 -0.07 -2.67
N LEU A 115 14.20 -0.12 -3.89
CA LEU A 115 15.06 0.94 -4.43
C LEU A 115 14.30 2.26 -4.56
N ASN A 116 13.04 2.24 -5.00
CA ASN A 116 12.22 3.46 -5.03
C ASN A 116 12.07 4.06 -3.63
N VAL A 117 11.69 3.26 -2.64
CA VAL A 117 11.55 3.72 -1.24
C VAL A 117 12.89 4.27 -0.69
N LEU A 118 14.01 3.61 -1.04
CA LEU A 118 15.34 4.05 -0.61
C LEU A 118 15.75 5.38 -1.26
N ILE A 119 15.54 5.51 -2.56
CA ILE A 119 15.87 6.74 -3.32
C ILE A 119 15.00 7.90 -2.82
N ASP A 120 13.68 7.68 -2.70
CA ASP A 120 12.78 8.70 -2.17
C ASP A 120 13.18 9.11 -0.74
N GLY A 121 13.60 8.14 0.10
CA GLY A 121 14.09 8.40 1.45
C GLY A 121 15.37 9.24 1.48
N TRP A 122 16.34 8.91 0.63
CA TRP A 122 17.58 9.71 0.51
C TRP A 122 17.32 11.12 -0.02
N MET A 123 16.43 11.25 -1.01
CA MET A 123 16.06 12.55 -1.54
C MET A 123 15.30 13.37 -0.48
N ALA A 124 14.42 12.72 0.26
CA ALA A 124 13.70 13.36 1.36
C ALA A 124 14.68 13.88 2.42
N GLU A 125 15.64 13.06 2.86
CA GLU A 125 16.62 13.43 3.89
C GLU A 125 17.59 14.52 3.42
N GLY A 126 18.00 14.49 2.15
CA GLY A 126 19.02 15.40 1.62
C GLY A 126 18.47 16.68 1.01
N MET A 127 17.20 16.76 0.65
CA MET A 127 16.65 17.84 -0.19
C MET A 127 15.40 18.50 0.40
N LEU A 128 14.70 17.88 1.35
CA LEU A 128 13.55 18.50 2.00
C LEU A 128 13.99 19.38 3.17
N SER A 129 13.14 20.33 3.51
CA SER A 129 13.31 21.17 4.69
C SER A 129 13.10 20.37 5.99
N ASP A 130 13.50 20.94 7.11
CA ASP A 130 13.47 20.29 8.42
C ASP A 130 12.12 19.63 8.74
N GLY A 131 12.19 18.37 9.19
CA GLY A 131 11.02 17.54 9.45
C GLY A 131 10.30 17.00 8.20
N GLY A 132 10.69 17.42 6.99
CA GLY A 132 10.08 17.02 5.72
C GLY A 132 10.00 15.51 5.52
N PRO A 133 11.08 14.73 5.75
CA PRO A 133 11.04 13.27 5.64
C PRO A 133 9.96 12.62 6.51
N THR A 134 9.82 13.08 7.74
CA THR A 134 8.80 12.59 8.68
C THR A 134 7.39 12.93 8.22
N LEU A 135 7.16 14.16 7.76
CA LEU A 135 5.87 14.62 7.24
C LEU A 135 5.47 13.80 5.99
N TYR A 136 6.39 13.58 5.06
CA TYR A 136 6.17 12.76 3.88
C TYR A 136 5.86 11.30 4.24
N TYR A 137 6.60 10.73 5.19
CA TYR A 137 6.37 9.38 5.68
C TYR A 137 4.95 9.19 6.22
N TYR A 138 4.45 10.11 7.05
CA TYR A 138 3.10 10.02 7.60
C TYR A 138 2.02 10.22 6.53
N ALA A 139 2.19 11.16 5.60
CA ALA A 139 1.28 11.34 4.47
C ALA A 139 1.18 10.04 3.62
N ASN A 140 2.33 9.41 3.34
CA ASN A 140 2.39 8.15 2.62
C ASN A 140 1.69 7.00 3.39
N ARG A 141 1.83 6.95 4.73
CA ARG A 141 1.13 5.95 5.56
C ARG A 141 -0.38 6.05 5.46
N LEU A 142 -0.93 7.26 5.43
CA LEU A 142 -2.37 7.47 5.27
C LEU A 142 -2.86 6.95 3.90
N GLN A 143 -2.12 7.24 2.83
CA GLN A 143 -2.43 6.73 1.49
C GLN A 143 -2.35 5.20 1.41
N GLN A 144 -1.43 4.55 2.13
CA GLN A 144 -1.28 3.09 2.10
C GLN A 144 -2.48 2.33 2.67
N LEU A 145 -3.28 2.91 3.56
CA LEU A 145 -4.44 2.24 4.17
C LEU A 145 -5.49 1.79 3.14
N PRO A 146 -6.05 2.67 2.29
CA PRO A 146 -6.98 2.24 1.24
C PRO A 146 -6.34 1.28 0.24
N MET A 147 -5.08 1.49 -0.09
CA MET A 147 -4.33 0.61 -0.99
C MET A 147 -4.30 -0.83 -0.48
N ALA A 148 -3.96 -1.01 0.81
CA ALA A 148 -3.90 -2.32 1.45
C ALA A 148 -5.27 -2.99 1.56
N LEU A 149 -6.27 -2.23 2.01
CA LEU A 149 -7.61 -2.77 2.26
C LEU A 149 -8.36 -3.11 0.97
N ILE A 150 -8.17 -2.35 -0.09
CA ILE A 150 -8.93 -2.49 -1.34
C ILE A 150 -8.11 -3.21 -2.40
N SER A 151 -7.02 -2.60 -2.88
CA SER A 151 -6.30 -3.08 -4.05
C SER A 151 -5.50 -4.33 -3.79
N ILE A 152 -4.72 -4.36 -2.71
CA ILE A 152 -3.89 -5.53 -2.36
C ILE A 152 -4.79 -6.71 -2.01
N SER A 153 -5.86 -6.50 -1.23
CA SER A 153 -6.79 -7.56 -0.84
C SER A 153 -7.52 -8.15 -2.04
N ALA A 154 -8.10 -7.31 -2.91
CA ALA A 154 -8.81 -7.76 -4.10
C ALA A 154 -7.88 -8.50 -5.08
N THR A 155 -6.68 -7.96 -5.31
CA THR A 155 -5.70 -8.54 -6.22
C THR A 155 -5.19 -9.88 -5.70
N THR A 156 -4.92 -9.99 -4.40
CA THR A 156 -4.47 -11.24 -3.76
C THR A 156 -5.55 -12.32 -3.85
N ALA A 157 -6.81 -11.95 -3.63
CA ALA A 157 -7.94 -12.89 -3.74
C ALA A 157 -8.19 -13.36 -5.18
N ALA A 158 -7.99 -12.50 -6.18
CA ALA A 158 -8.19 -12.83 -7.59
C ALA A 158 -7.01 -13.61 -8.20
N PHE A 159 -5.80 -13.47 -7.64
CA PHE A 159 -4.56 -13.96 -8.26
C PHE A 159 -4.54 -15.46 -8.57
N PRO A 160 -4.98 -16.40 -7.69
CA PRO A 160 -5.00 -17.82 -8.02
C PRO A 160 -5.84 -18.14 -9.25
N ALA A 161 -7.01 -17.51 -9.39
CA ALA A 161 -7.90 -17.70 -10.55
C ALA A 161 -7.30 -17.07 -11.81
N LEU A 162 -6.70 -15.87 -11.73
CA LEU A 162 -5.96 -15.26 -12.83
C LEU A 162 -4.83 -16.16 -13.30
N LEU A 163 -4.08 -16.77 -12.38
CA LEU A 163 -2.98 -17.67 -12.69
C LEU A 163 -3.47 -18.92 -13.43
N ALA A 164 -4.56 -19.54 -12.99
CA ALA A 164 -5.14 -20.71 -13.62
C ALA A 164 -5.60 -20.40 -15.07
N LEU A 165 -6.29 -19.26 -15.27
CA LEU A 165 -6.76 -18.82 -16.58
C LEU A 165 -5.58 -18.47 -17.53
N GLY A 166 -4.55 -17.80 -17.01
CA GLY A 166 -3.36 -17.48 -17.79
C GLY A 166 -2.58 -18.73 -18.24
N GLN A 167 -2.45 -19.72 -17.35
CA GLN A 167 -1.77 -20.99 -17.65
C GLN A 167 -2.56 -21.87 -18.61
N SER A 168 -3.89 -21.84 -18.57
CA SER A 168 -4.73 -22.58 -19.53
C SER A 168 -4.84 -21.92 -20.90
N GLY A 169 -4.34 -20.68 -21.05
CA GLY A 169 -4.46 -19.90 -22.28
C GLY A 169 -5.87 -19.33 -22.54
N ASP A 170 -6.76 -19.36 -21.54
CA ASP A 170 -8.09 -18.76 -21.63
C ASP A 170 -8.00 -17.22 -21.47
N LEU A 171 -7.63 -16.55 -22.55
CA LEU A 171 -7.51 -15.08 -22.59
C LEU A 171 -8.84 -14.37 -22.36
N ARG A 172 -9.96 -15.00 -22.76
CA ARG A 172 -11.29 -14.42 -22.54
C ARG A 172 -11.68 -14.42 -21.07
N GLY A 173 -11.55 -15.58 -20.43
CA GLY A 173 -11.81 -15.70 -18.98
C GLY A 173 -10.86 -14.83 -18.16
N LEU A 174 -9.58 -14.74 -18.54
CA LEU A 174 -8.58 -13.89 -17.91
C LEU A 174 -8.99 -12.40 -17.95
N ARG A 175 -9.43 -11.93 -19.13
CA ARG A 175 -9.94 -10.56 -19.31
C ARG A 175 -11.19 -10.30 -18.48
N GLU A 176 -12.17 -11.19 -18.55
CA GLU A 176 -13.43 -11.03 -17.81
C GLU A 176 -13.19 -10.94 -16.29
N LEU A 177 -12.31 -11.79 -15.76
CA LEU A 177 -11.93 -11.76 -14.35
C LEU A 177 -11.15 -10.48 -13.98
N HIS A 178 -10.19 -10.08 -14.84
CA HIS A 178 -9.45 -8.84 -14.67
C HIS A 178 -10.41 -7.64 -14.61
N ASP A 179 -11.26 -7.48 -15.63
CA ASP A 179 -12.17 -6.32 -15.73
C ASP A 179 -13.18 -6.29 -14.58
N LYS A 180 -13.70 -7.45 -14.18
CA LYS A 180 -14.58 -7.55 -13.01
C LYS A 180 -13.89 -7.15 -11.72
N THR A 181 -12.66 -7.63 -11.51
CA THR A 181 -11.88 -7.28 -10.31
C THR A 181 -11.51 -5.80 -10.32
N GLN A 182 -11.08 -5.27 -11.47
CA GLN A 182 -10.72 -3.87 -11.63
C GLN A 182 -11.90 -2.93 -11.37
N ARG A 183 -13.11 -3.26 -11.88
CA ARG A 183 -14.34 -2.50 -11.58
C ARG A 183 -14.64 -2.48 -10.08
N GLY A 184 -14.46 -3.61 -9.40
CA GLY A 184 -14.61 -3.71 -7.95
C GLY A 184 -13.60 -2.84 -7.19
N VAL A 185 -12.33 -2.86 -7.62
CA VAL A 185 -11.28 -2.01 -7.05
C VAL A 185 -11.61 -0.54 -7.27
N LEU A 186 -11.95 -0.13 -8.48
CA LEU A 186 -12.27 1.27 -8.80
C LEU A 186 -13.50 1.77 -8.03
N PHE A 187 -14.52 0.92 -7.87
CA PHE A 187 -15.74 1.25 -7.12
C PHE A 187 -15.46 1.67 -5.68
N LEU A 188 -14.45 1.09 -5.04
CA LEU A 188 -14.07 1.42 -3.65
C LEU A 188 -12.90 2.42 -3.58
N LEU A 189 -11.96 2.34 -4.53
CA LEU A 189 -10.73 3.13 -4.47
C LEU A 189 -10.93 4.58 -4.90
N VAL A 190 -11.84 4.84 -5.87
CA VAL A 190 -12.14 6.21 -6.31
C VAL A 190 -12.76 7.04 -5.18
N PRO A 191 -13.82 6.60 -4.48
CA PRO A 191 -14.35 7.36 -3.35
C PRO A 191 -13.33 7.46 -2.20
N ALA A 192 -12.52 6.43 -1.95
CA ALA A 192 -11.46 6.51 -0.95
C ALA A 192 -10.42 7.57 -1.31
N ALA A 193 -10.00 7.67 -2.57
CA ALA A 193 -9.08 8.71 -3.04
C ALA A 193 -9.68 10.12 -2.90
N VAL A 194 -10.94 10.31 -3.32
CA VAL A 194 -11.64 11.60 -3.17
C VAL A 194 -11.79 11.98 -1.70
N GLY A 195 -12.17 11.03 -0.83
CA GLY A 195 -12.29 11.26 0.61
C GLY A 195 -10.96 11.64 1.26
N LEU A 196 -9.87 10.91 0.92
CA LEU A 196 -8.52 11.25 1.38
C LEU A 196 -8.07 12.63 0.89
N TYR A 197 -8.37 12.97 -0.37
CA TYR A 197 -7.98 14.25 -0.96
C TYR A 197 -8.69 15.41 -0.26
N VAL A 198 -10.02 15.32 -0.13
CA VAL A 198 -10.86 16.41 0.41
C VAL A 198 -10.65 16.58 1.92
N LEU A 199 -10.51 15.47 2.65
CA LEU A 199 -10.31 15.48 4.09
C LEU A 199 -8.82 15.38 4.49
N ALA A 200 -7.88 15.67 3.59
CA ALA A 200 -6.44 15.50 3.86
C ALA A 200 -5.99 16.30 5.10
N GLY A 201 -6.28 17.57 5.17
CA GLY A 201 -5.95 18.42 6.32
C GLY A 201 -6.60 17.95 7.62
N PRO A 202 -7.93 17.80 7.67
CA PRO A 202 -8.61 17.22 8.83
C PRO A 202 -8.09 15.87 9.30
N GLN A 203 -7.75 14.96 8.38
CA GLN A 203 -7.18 13.64 8.75
C GLN A 203 -5.80 13.76 9.37
N ILE A 204 -4.91 14.56 8.76
CA ILE A 204 -3.58 14.80 9.30
C ILE A 204 -3.67 15.48 10.67
N SER A 205 -4.50 16.52 10.80
CA SER A 205 -4.72 17.22 12.06
C SER A 205 -5.25 16.26 13.14
N ALA A 206 -6.33 15.53 12.88
CA ALA A 206 -6.93 14.63 13.87
C ALA A 206 -6.01 13.50 14.34
N LEU A 207 -5.13 13.00 13.46
CA LEU A 207 -4.29 11.84 13.75
C LEU A 207 -2.88 12.21 14.21
N LEU A 208 -2.32 13.33 13.74
CA LEU A 208 -0.90 13.61 13.86
C LEU A 208 -0.58 14.95 14.54
N GLU A 209 -1.52 15.91 14.63
CA GLU A 209 -1.28 17.24 15.21
C GLU A 209 -1.08 17.15 16.73
N ARG A 210 0.14 16.75 17.14
CA ARG A 210 0.53 16.60 18.55
C ARG A 210 2.03 16.89 18.70
N GLY A 211 2.42 17.49 19.84
CA GLY A 211 3.82 17.78 20.14
C GLY A 211 4.48 18.59 19.02
N GLU A 212 5.62 18.13 18.55
CA GLU A 212 6.38 18.79 17.47
C GLU A 212 5.66 18.82 16.12
N PHE A 213 4.69 17.91 15.89
CA PHE A 213 3.87 17.90 14.69
C PHE A 213 2.68 18.87 14.86
N GLY A 214 3.00 20.16 14.99
CA GLY A 214 2.00 21.22 15.15
C GLY A 214 1.26 21.60 13.86
N ALA A 215 0.48 22.69 13.93
CA ALA A 215 -0.31 23.20 12.78
C ALA A 215 0.53 23.47 11.52
N ALA A 216 1.79 23.88 11.67
CA ALA A 216 2.73 24.05 10.57
C ALA A 216 3.00 22.73 9.83
N GLY A 217 3.18 21.64 10.58
CA GLY A 217 3.32 20.29 10.01
C GLY A 217 2.08 19.85 9.24
N VAL A 218 0.88 20.14 9.76
CA VAL A 218 -0.39 19.86 9.07
C VAL A 218 -0.46 20.62 7.74
N THR A 219 -0.15 21.91 7.76
CA THR A 219 -0.18 22.76 6.55
C THR A 219 0.77 22.24 5.46
N ARG A 220 1.98 21.81 5.83
CA ARG A 220 2.97 21.27 4.90
C ARG A 220 2.60 19.85 4.40
N ALA A 221 2.12 18.97 5.26
CA ALA A 221 1.81 17.59 4.90
C ALA A 221 0.52 17.44 4.08
N THR A 222 -0.43 18.39 4.19
CA THR A 222 -1.72 18.33 3.49
C THR A 222 -1.57 18.26 1.97
N PRO A 223 -0.82 19.15 1.28
CA PRO A 223 -0.62 19.07 -0.17
C PRO A 223 0.07 17.75 -0.58
N ALA A 224 1.02 17.27 0.21
CA ALA A 224 1.68 16.00 -0.07
C ALA A 224 0.69 14.82 -0.05
N LEU A 225 -0.19 14.74 0.95
CA LEU A 225 -1.24 13.71 0.99
C LEU A 225 -2.19 13.86 -0.21
N GLN A 226 -2.58 15.08 -0.55
CA GLN A 226 -3.43 15.35 -1.72
C GLN A 226 -2.82 14.84 -3.02
N TYR A 227 -1.55 15.11 -3.29
CA TYR A 227 -0.87 14.59 -4.48
C TYR A 227 -0.69 13.06 -4.42
N LEU A 228 -0.37 12.50 -3.26
CA LEU A 228 -0.28 11.05 -3.09
C LEU A 228 -1.60 10.35 -3.39
N THR A 229 -2.76 10.96 -3.09
CA THR A 229 -4.05 10.35 -3.42
C THR A 229 -4.27 10.19 -4.92
N LEU A 230 -3.65 11.05 -5.76
CA LEU A 230 -3.69 10.93 -7.22
C LEU A 230 -2.91 9.69 -7.72
N ALA A 231 -1.92 9.23 -6.93
CA ALA A 231 -1.19 7.99 -7.21
C ALA A 231 -2.00 6.73 -6.85
N LEU A 232 -3.02 6.85 -5.99
CA LEU A 232 -3.74 5.71 -5.43
C LEU A 232 -4.43 4.88 -6.52
N LEU A 233 -5.10 5.54 -7.46
CA LEU A 233 -5.81 4.90 -8.56
C LEU A 233 -4.86 4.14 -9.51
N PRO A 234 -3.82 4.78 -10.08
CA PRO A 234 -2.93 4.10 -10.99
C PRO A 234 -2.10 3.01 -10.30
N ALA A 235 -1.70 3.20 -9.03
CA ALA A 235 -0.99 2.18 -8.27
C ALA A 235 -1.88 0.94 -8.03
N GLY A 236 -3.14 1.14 -7.63
CA GLY A 236 -4.10 0.04 -7.44
C GLY A 236 -4.43 -0.71 -8.71
N ALA A 237 -4.67 0.00 -9.82
CA ALA A 237 -4.90 -0.60 -11.12
C ALA A 237 -3.65 -1.31 -11.66
N GLY A 238 -2.48 -0.72 -11.49
CA GLY A 238 -1.20 -1.27 -11.91
C GLY A 238 -0.84 -2.57 -11.19
N LEU A 239 -1.19 -2.69 -9.91
CA LEU A 239 -0.99 -3.91 -9.16
C LEU A 239 -1.73 -5.10 -9.79
N LEU A 240 -3.00 -4.93 -10.15
CA LEU A 240 -3.79 -5.96 -10.81
C LEU A 240 -3.28 -6.23 -12.23
N ALA A 241 -2.94 -5.19 -13.00
CA ALA A 241 -2.38 -5.32 -14.34
C ALA A 241 -1.07 -6.14 -14.32
N THR A 242 -0.19 -5.90 -13.34
CA THR A 242 1.04 -6.67 -13.14
C THR A 242 0.76 -8.16 -12.90
N ARG A 243 -0.31 -8.51 -12.17
CA ARG A 243 -0.68 -9.91 -11.93
C ARG A 243 -1.10 -10.63 -13.20
N VAL A 244 -1.70 -9.93 -14.16
CA VAL A 244 -2.03 -10.48 -15.47
C VAL A 244 -0.76 -10.90 -16.22
N TYR A 245 0.28 -10.07 -16.28
CA TYR A 245 1.56 -10.46 -16.86
C TYR A 245 2.14 -11.71 -16.21
N ILE A 246 2.16 -11.76 -14.90
CA ILE A 246 2.69 -12.89 -14.15
C ILE A 246 1.88 -14.16 -14.43
N SER A 247 0.55 -14.07 -14.55
CA SER A 247 -0.31 -15.21 -14.86
C SER A 247 -0.05 -15.80 -16.25
N MET A 248 0.36 -14.97 -17.20
CA MET A 248 0.75 -15.37 -18.55
C MET A 248 2.23 -15.80 -18.66
N GLY A 249 2.97 -15.86 -17.53
CA GLY A 249 4.36 -16.26 -17.48
C GLY A 249 5.37 -15.14 -17.79
N ASP A 250 4.90 -13.95 -18.17
CA ASP A 250 5.76 -12.79 -18.43
C ASP A 250 6.07 -12.04 -17.12
N LYS A 251 7.20 -12.37 -16.52
CA LYS A 251 7.70 -11.73 -15.32
C LYS A 251 8.67 -10.56 -15.60
N ARG A 252 9.15 -10.45 -16.86
CA ARG A 252 10.19 -9.47 -17.23
C ARG A 252 9.61 -8.11 -17.57
N THR A 253 8.54 -8.09 -18.35
CA THR A 253 7.93 -6.84 -18.83
C THR A 253 7.50 -5.92 -17.69
N PRO A 254 6.78 -6.38 -16.63
CA PRO A 254 6.44 -5.52 -15.50
C PRO A 254 7.67 -4.96 -14.76
N VAL A 255 8.73 -5.76 -14.63
CA VAL A 255 9.97 -5.32 -13.97
C VAL A 255 10.65 -4.20 -14.79
N ILE A 256 10.74 -4.36 -16.11
CA ILE A 256 11.31 -3.32 -16.98
C ILE A 256 10.49 -2.03 -16.88
N PHE A 257 9.16 -2.13 -16.93
CA PHE A 257 8.29 -0.96 -16.79
C PHE A 257 8.43 -0.30 -15.41
N SER A 258 8.63 -1.08 -14.36
CA SER A 258 8.90 -0.55 -13.02
C SER A 258 10.23 0.20 -12.95
N VAL A 259 11.30 -0.32 -13.58
CA VAL A 259 12.60 0.36 -13.66
C VAL A 259 12.51 1.68 -14.43
N VAL A 260 11.81 1.68 -15.57
CA VAL A 260 11.60 2.90 -16.37
C VAL A 260 10.79 3.93 -15.58
N SER A 261 9.76 3.48 -14.86
CA SER A 261 8.94 4.37 -14.00
C SER A 261 9.72 4.89 -12.81
N LEU A 262 10.61 4.09 -12.22
CA LEU A 262 11.53 4.52 -11.16
C LEU A 262 12.48 5.62 -11.66
N ALA A 263 13.06 5.44 -12.84
CA ALA A 263 13.95 6.46 -13.43
C ALA A 263 13.18 7.78 -13.70
N LEU A 264 11.95 7.69 -14.21
CA LEU A 264 11.09 8.85 -14.38
C LEU A 264 10.76 9.52 -13.04
N ASN A 265 10.39 8.75 -12.02
CA ASN A 265 10.09 9.26 -10.68
C ASN A 265 11.28 10.01 -10.10
N THR A 266 12.48 9.40 -10.12
CA THR A 266 13.71 10.05 -9.65
C THR A 266 13.99 11.34 -10.40
N GLY A 267 13.84 11.34 -11.73
CA GLY A 267 14.04 12.55 -12.55
C GLY A 267 13.02 13.65 -12.22
N LEU A 268 11.75 13.30 -12.00
CA LEU A 268 10.72 14.25 -11.59
C LEU A 268 10.97 14.80 -10.17
N ASN A 269 11.40 13.95 -9.26
CA ASN A 269 11.76 14.37 -7.90
C ASN A 269 12.89 15.40 -7.93
N VAL A 270 13.97 15.15 -8.71
CA VAL A 270 15.05 16.13 -8.90
C VAL A 270 14.52 17.43 -9.52
N LEU A 271 13.66 17.34 -10.53
CA LEU A 271 13.08 18.52 -11.18
C LEU A 271 12.26 19.36 -10.19
N PHE A 272 11.37 18.72 -9.43
CA PHE A 272 10.47 19.43 -8.52
C PHE A 272 11.21 20.02 -7.31
N LEU A 273 12.12 19.26 -6.71
CA LEU A 273 12.85 19.70 -5.52
C LEU A 273 13.95 20.70 -5.87
N SER A 274 14.83 20.39 -6.85
CA SER A 274 16.02 21.22 -7.10
C SER A 274 15.77 22.41 -8.01
N TYR A 275 14.86 22.27 -9.00
CA TYR A 275 14.66 23.33 -10.01
C TYR A 275 13.37 24.11 -9.79
N MET A 276 12.32 23.50 -9.24
CA MET A 276 11.05 24.19 -8.97
C MET A 276 10.90 24.64 -7.51
N GLY A 277 11.83 24.25 -6.63
CA GLY A 277 11.83 24.64 -5.22
C GLY A 277 10.64 24.13 -4.43
N MET A 278 10.02 23.01 -4.88
CA MET A 278 8.95 22.37 -4.13
C MET A 278 9.51 21.60 -2.93
N ASP A 279 8.72 21.50 -1.87
CA ASP A 279 9.04 20.69 -0.68
C ASP A 279 8.45 19.27 -0.80
N ILE A 280 7.90 18.73 0.25
CA ILE A 280 7.35 17.35 0.32
C ILE A 280 6.26 17.07 -0.74
N GLU A 281 5.52 18.10 -1.15
CA GLU A 281 4.51 17.98 -2.21
C GLU A 281 5.15 17.67 -3.57
N GLY A 282 6.40 18.08 -3.81
CA GLY A 282 7.15 17.73 -5.03
C GLY A 282 7.41 16.23 -5.16
N LEU A 283 7.87 15.57 -4.08
CA LEU A 283 8.01 14.11 -4.03
C LEU A 283 6.68 13.40 -4.28
N ALA A 284 5.62 13.89 -3.67
CA ALA A 284 4.28 13.33 -3.81
C ALA A 284 3.76 13.43 -5.25
N LEU A 285 3.97 14.59 -5.89
CA LEU A 285 3.58 14.83 -7.28
C LEU A 285 4.41 13.96 -8.25
N GLY A 286 5.73 13.83 -8.03
CA GLY A 286 6.59 12.93 -8.79
C GLY A 286 6.10 11.48 -8.73
N THR A 287 5.73 11.02 -7.54
CA THR A 287 5.15 9.70 -7.32
C THR A 287 3.80 9.54 -8.04
N ALA A 288 2.95 10.55 -8.02
CA ALA A 288 1.67 10.50 -8.73
C ALA A 288 1.86 10.38 -10.25
N ILE A 289 2.67 11.24 -10.85
CA ILE A 289 2.92 11.24 -12.30
C ILE A 289 3.56 9.92 -12.74
N SER A 290 4.59 9.45 -12.02
CA SER A 290 5.28 8.20 -12.36
C SER A 290 4.37 6.98 -12.21
N SER A 291 3.41 6.99 -11.27
CA SER A 291 2.41 5.93 -11.11
C SER A 291 1.43 5.87 -12.28
N TRP A 292 0.98 7.00 -12.79
CA TRP A 292 0.15 7.07 -14.00
C TRP A 292 0.92 6.60 -15.23
N PHE A 293 2.18 7.01 -15.36
CA PHE A 293 3.05 6.55 -16.44
C PHE A 293 3.28 5.04 -16.38
N HIS A 294 3.53 4.49 -15.19
CA HIS A 294 3.67 3.04 -14.98
C HIS A 294 2.41 2.28 -15.43
N LEU A 295 1.23 2.74 -15.00
CA LEU A 295 -0.04 2.14 -15.43
C LEU A 295 -0.20 2.22 -16.95
N ALA A 296 0.12 3.36 -17.56
CA ALA A 296 0.04 3.51 -19.02
C ALA A 296 0.95 2.52 -19.76
N LEU A 297 2.17 2.29 -19.29
CA LEU A 297 3.09 1.29 -19.84
C LEU A 297 2.51 -0.13 -19.70
N LEU A 298 1.97 -0.47 -18.54
CA LEU A 298 1.36 -1.79 -18.32
C LEU A 298 0.17 -2.02 -19.26
N LEU A 299 -0.74 -1.06 -19.39
CA LEU A 299 -1.91 -1.16 -20.27
C LEU A 299 -1.52 -1.15 -21.75
N TRP A 300 -0.48 -0.42 -22.13
CA TRP A 300 0.07 -0.46 -23.48
C TRP A 300 0.64 -1.83 -23.82
N GLY A 301 1.37 -2.43 -22.92
CA GLY A 301 1.94 -3.76 -23.08
C GLY A 301 0.88 -4.87 -23.08
N HIS A 302 -0.25 -4.74 -22.39
CA HIS A 302 -1.37 -5.68 -22.48
C HIS A 302 -1.86 -5.87 -23.91
N ARG A 303 -1.85 -4.81 -24.72
CA ARG A 303 -2.22 -4.89 -26.15
C ARG A 303 -1.28 -5.81 -26.94
N LYS A 304 0.02 -5.83 -26.60
CA LYS A 304 1.01 -6.71 -27.23
C LYS A 304 0.83 -8.18 -26.85
N LEU A 305 0.21 -8.45 -25.71
CA LEU A 305 -0.11 -9.80 -25.25
C LEU A 305 -1.42 -10.35 -25.87
N GLY A 306 -2.01 -9.63 -26.82
CA GLY A 306 -3.28 -10.03 -27.44
C GLY A 306 -4.49 -9.86 -26.51
N LEU A 307 -4.31 -9.22 -25.35
CA LEU A 307 -5.41 -8.85 -24.49
C LEU A 307 -6.11 -7.63 -25.10
N PRO A 308 -7.43 -7.72 -25.40
CA PRO A 308 -8.18 -6.58 -25.89
C PRO A 308 -8.11 -5.44 -24.86
N LYS A 309 -8.42 -4.20 -25.31
CA LYS A 309 -8.37 -3.01 -24.47
C LYS A 309 -9.01 -3.27 -23.10
N ALA A 310 -8.20 -3.23 -22.03
CA ALA A 310 -8.71 -3.34 -20.69
C ALA A 310 -9.72 -2.20 -20.44
N LEU A 311 -10.84 -2.53 -19.76
CA LEU A 311 -11.87 -1.57 -19.39
C LEU A 311 -12.68 -0.96 -20.58
N GLU A 312 -12.76 -1.64 -21.71
CA GLU A 312 -13.64 -1.22 -22.80
C GLU A 312 -15.11 -1.16 -22.30
N GLY A 313 -15.78 -0.04 -22.55
CA GLY A 313 -17.14 0.19 -22.03
C GLY A 313 -17.24 0.62 -20.56
N THR A 314 -16.12 0.81 -19.86
CA THR A 314 -16.12 1.21 -18.43
C THR A 314 -16.24 2.72 -18.23
N GLY A 315 -16.15 3.54 -19.31
CA GLY A 315 -16.20 5.00 -19.19
C GLY A 315 -17.46 5.52 -18.50
N ASN A 316 -18.63 5.00 -18.85
CA ASN A 316 -19.90 5.38 -18.21
C ASN A 316 -19.93 4.94 -16.72
N LEU A 317 -19.38 3.78 -16.41
CA LEU A 317 -19.24 3.33 -15.00
C LEU A 317 -18.34 4.26 -14.21
N LEU A 318 -17.17 4.62 -14.76
CA LEU A 318 -16.24 5.56 -14.13
C LEU A 318 -16.87 6.93 -13.93
N ALA A 319 -17.61 7.45 -14.91
CA ALA A 319 -18.32 8.72 -14.79
C ALA A 319 -19.33 8.71 -13.63
N ARG A 320 -20.12 7.62 -13.50
CA ARG A 320 -21.07 7.47 -12.37
C ARG A 320 -20.36 7.36 -11.02
N ILE A 321 -19.27 6.60 -10.95
CA ILE A 321 -18.46 6.48 -9.74
C ILE A 321 -17.86 7.84 -9.37
N LEU A 322 -17.34 8.61 -10.33
CA LEU A 322 -16.76 9.92 -10.11
C LEU A 322 -17.82 10.92 -9.61
N VAL A 323 -18.99 10.96 -10.24
CA VAL A 323 -20.10 11.84 -9.79
C VAL A 323 -20.49 11.52 -8.35
N ALA A 324 -20.70 10.24 -8.03
CA ALA A 324 -21.03 9.81 -6.67
C ALA A 324 -19.91 10.15 -5.66
N SER A 325 -18.64 9.97 -6.06
CA SER A 325 -17.49 10.25 -5.20
C SER A 325 -17.25 11.74 -4.98
N VAL A 326 -17.41 12.58 -6.00
CA VAL A 326 -17.28 14.04 -5.86
C VAL A 326 -18.38 14.57 -4.95
N THR A 327 -19.64 14.15 -5.16
CA THR A 327 -20.76 14.54 -4.28
C THR A 327 -20.52 14.09 -2.84
N MET A 328 -20.04 12.86 -2.65
CA MET A 328 -19.59 12.35 -1.35
C MET A 328 -18.54 13.28 -0.72
N GLY A 329 -17.51 13.67 -1.50
CA GLY A 329 -16.44 14.55 -1.02
C GLY A 329 -16.96 15.91 -0.57
N VAL A 330 -17.88 16.52 -1.35
CA VAL A 330 -18.50 17.79 -0.98
C VAL A 330 -19.28 17.67 0.33
N VAL A 331 -20.09 16.63 0.48
CA VAL A 331 -20.87 16.39 1.71
C VAL A 331 -19.96 16.12 2.90
N ALA A 332 -18.90 15.33 2.72
CA ALA A 332 -17.95 15.04 3.78
C ALA A 332 -17.21 16.31 4.24
N ASN A 333 -16.76 17.15 3.30
CA ASN A 333 -16.12 18.41 3.63
C ASN A 333 -17.05 19.36 4.38
N TYR A 334 -18.30 19.48 3.91
CA TYR A 334 -19.30 20.30 4.56
C TYR A 334 -19.64 19.80 5.98
N ALA A 335 -19.79 18.49 6.15
CA ALA A 335 -20.06 17.89 7.45
C ALA A 335 -18.89 18.11 8.43
N GLU A 336 -17.64 17.94 7.96
CA GLU A 336 -16.45 18.18 8.78
C GLU A 336 -16.40 19.64 9.25
N ALA A 337 -16.50 20.58 8.33
CA ALA A 337 -16.41 22.01 8.62
C ALA A 337 -17.47 22.48 9.64
N ASN A 338 -18.72 21.99 9.54
CA ASN A 338 -19.81 22.41 10.42
C ASN A 338 -19.83 21.70 11.78
N LEU A 339 -19.28 20.48 11.86
CA LEU A 339 -19.29 19.70 13.10
C LEU A 339 -18.02 19.88 13.93
N ARG A 340 -16.97 20.48 13.37
CA ARG A 340 -15.66 20.58 14.01
C ARG A 340 -15.69 21.31 15.35
N GLU A 341 -16.44 22.41 15.46
CA GLU A 341 -16.58 23.17 16.70
C GLU A 341 -17.34 22.41 17.78
N SER A 342 -18.38 21.64 17.38
CA SER A 342 -19.26 20.95 18.32
C SER A 342 -18.75 19.58 18.75
N TRP A 343 -18.10 18.84 17.84
CA TRP A 343 -17.70 17.43 18.05
C TRP A 343 -16.18 17.23 18.13
N GLY A 344 -15.41 18.31 18.00
CA GLY A 344 -13.95 18.25 17.96
C GLY A 344 -13.40 17.61 16.70
N GLN A 345 -12.08 17.54 16.58
CA GLN A 345 -11.40 17.06 15.36
C GLN A 345 -11.72 15.60 14.99
N ILE A 346 -11.68 14.69 15.96
CA ILE A 346 -11.92 13.25 15.70
C ILE A 346 -13.40 12.98 15.46
N GLY A 347 -14.29 13.60 16.24
CA GLY A 347 -15.74 13.42 16.11
C GLY A 347 -16.26 13.91 14.78
N SER A 348 -15.88 15.13 14.37
CA SER A 348 -16.25 15.69 13.06
C SER A 348 -15.72 14.86 11.89
N LEU A 349 -14.47 14.38 11.98
CA LEU A 349 -13.87 13.53 10.94
C LEU A 349 -14.63 12.21 10.81
N CYS A 350 -14.95 11.54 11.91
CA CYS A 350 -15.73 10.30 11.89
C CYS A 350 -17.13 10.51 11.30
N ALA A 351 -17.79 11.59 11.69
CA ALA A 351 -19.10 11.95 11.15
C ALA A 351 -19.04 12.27 9.65
N ALA A 352 -18.03 13.01 9.21
CA ALA A 352 -17.81 13.36 7.82
C ALA A 352 -17.57 12.10 6.95
N ILE A 353 -16.73 11.16 7.43
CA ILE A 353 -16.49 9.90 6.75
C ILE A 353 -17.77 9.07 6.69
N GLY A 354 -18.53 8.99 7.79
CA GLY A 354 -19.79 8.24 7.85
C GLY A 354 -20.85 8.80 6.93
N ALA A 355 -21.08 10.13 6.98
CA ALA A 355 -22.01 10.84 6.10
C ALA A 355 -21.62 10.72 4.63
N GLY A 356 -20.33 10.91 4.33
CA GLY A 356 -19.80 10.73 2.99
C GLY A 356 -20.03 9.31 2.46
N ALA A 357 -19.68 8.29 3.24
CA ALA A 357 -19.90 6.89 2.85
C ALA A 357 -21.39 6.60 2.59
N ALA A 358 -22.28 7.07 3.46
CA ALA A 358 -23.72 6.91 3.27
C ALA A 358 -24.19 7.54 1.96
N VAL A 359 -23.79 8.78 1.67
CA VAL A 359 -24.12 9.49 0.42
C VAL A 359 -23.56 8.74 -0.79
N TYR A 360 -22.31 8.26 -0.73
CA TYR A 360 -21.73 7.49 -1.82
C TYR A 360 -22.56 6.25 -2.16
N PHE A 361 -22.88 5.41 -1.16
CA PHE A 361 -23.65 4.19 -1.38
C PHE A 361 -25.09 4.46 -1.82
N LEU A 362 -25.74 5.53 -1.32
CA LEU A 362 -27.05 5.96 -1.79
C LEU A 362 -27.04 6.40 -3.25
N LEU A 363 -26.06 7.23 -3.64
CA LEU A 363 -25.90 7.66 -5.02
C LEU A 363 -25.50 6.51 -5.95
N ALA A 364 -24.66 5.60 -5.48
CA ALA A 364 -24.30 4.41 -6.26
C ALA A 364 -25.50 3.53 -6.54
N ALA A 365 -26.45 3.40 -5.58
CA ALA A 365 -27.74 2.73 -5.78
C ALA A 365 -28.65 3.50 -6.76
N ALA A 366 -28.79 4.82 -6.59
CA ALA A 366 -29.61 5.67 -7.45
C ALA A 366 -29.10 5.67 -8.90
N LEU A 367 -27.78 5.73 -9.08
CA LEU A 367 -27.12 5.67 -10.39
C LEU A 367 -27.03 4.23 -10.94
N ARG A 368 -27.60 3.26 -10.24
CA ARG A 368 -27.62 1.84 -10.62
C ARG A 368 -26.23 1.29 -11.01
N ILE A 369 -25.24 1.53 -10.16
CA ILE A 369 -23.88 1.02 -10.39
C ILE A 369 -23.88 -0.51 -10.19
N PRO A 370 -23.59 -1.32 -11.22
CA PRO A 370 -23.72 -2.79 -11.14
C PRO A 370 -22.85 -3.42 -10.04
N THR A 371 -21.66 -2.87 -9.84
CA THR A 371 -20.67 -3.35 -8.87
C THR A 371 -21.19 -3.32 -7.43
N GLN A 372 -22.04 -2.34 -7.08
CA GLN A 372 -22.66 -2.27 -5.77
C GLN A 372 -23.58 -3.46 -5.52
N LYS A 373 -24.45 -3.79 -6.48
CA LYS A 373 -25.36 -4.92 -6.36
C LYS A 373 -24.62 -6.24 -6.17
N GLU A 374 -23.56 -6.46 -6.98
CA GLU A 374 -22.70 -7.65 -6.83
C GLU A 374 -22.02 -7.72 -5.47
N LEU A 375 -21.58 -6.60 -4.92
CA LEU A 375 -20.96 -6.54 -3.59
C LEU A 375 -21.95 -6.91 -2.49
N LEU A 376 -23.14 -6.31 -2.52
CA LEU A 376 -24.20 -6.56 -1.53
C LEU A 376 -24.67 -8.03 -1.57
N GLU A 377 -24.83 -8.61 -2.76
CA GLU A 377 -25.18 -10.03 -2.91
C GLU A 377 -24.12 -10.97 -2.31
N ARG A 378 -22.84 -10.65 -2.48
CA ARG A 378 -21.73 -11.43 -1.88
C ARG A 378 -21.72 -11.34 -0.36
N ILE A 379 -21.94 -10.14 0.19
CA ILE A 379 -22.04 -9.94 1.64
C ILE A 379 -23.25 -10.70 2.20
N ALA A 380 -24.41 -10.57 1.56
CA ALA A 380 -25.62 -11.27 1.97
C ALA A 380 -25.46 -12.80 1.94
N LYS A 381 -24.75 -13.36 0.94
CA LYS A 381 -24.46 -14.81 0.87
C LYS A 381 -23.54 -15.30 1.99
N ARG A 382 -22.61 -14.46 2.48
CA ARG A 382 -21.71 -14.81 3.59
C ARG A 382 -22.35 -14.69 4.97
N LEU A 383 -23.38 -13.87 5.09
CA LEU A 383 -24.14 -13.68 6.35
C LEU A 383 -25.31 -14.64 6.50
N ARG A 384 -25.64 -15.39 5.46
CA ARG A 384 -26.60 -16.50 5.57
C ARG A 384 -25.87 -17.71 6.16
N PRO A 385 -26.30 -18.22 7.33
CA PRO A 385 -25.68 -19.36 7.99
C PRO A 385 -25.75 -20.63 7.14
#